data_59d1fc9db2d184f6e5f680a086528bc9
#
_entry.id   59d1fc9db2d184f6e5f680a086528bc9
#
_cell.length_a   1.000
_cell.length_b   1.000
_cell.length_c   1.000
_cell.angle_alpha   90.00
_cell.angle_beta   90.00
_cell.angle_gamma   90.00
#
_symmetry.space_group_name_H-M   'P 1'
#
loop_
_entity.id
_entity.type
_entity.pdbx_description
1 polymer ?
#
loop_
_entity_poly.entity_id
_entity_poly.type
_entity_poly.pdbx_seq_one_letter_code
_entity_poly.pdbx_strand_id
1 'polypeptide(L)'
;MAKKAVASRGARCYAWPPMRKRFFLPAAPRGARAPLRFAADAPWLAPLAGYSDLPFRLLCRHYGAAVCVTEMVSAKGLVHKSPGTGELLLSLPEDQPLVVQLFGAEPEVLGAAVLALRGAGYAWFDCNMGCSVPKVMRQGAGAALLGDTARALACARAMIGAAGGQGRVGFKLRLGLDRDRSILPDLALRLEDAGASWLALHPRTARQGFGGSADWEAIARLAARLSIPLLASGDLLTARDGVRCLAETGASGVMYARGALHDPAVFATHLALLRGKSPPAPDAAALRAMISLHVRLARQYGGDGGALLKMRSLAPRYVRFLPGVRVLRQRLCRCTDWQELEAALDEFLDGAVLS
;
A
#
# COMPACT_ATOMS: atom_id res chain seq x y z
N MET A 1 -26.49 -39.64 -2.89
CA MET A 1 -25.28 -38.83 -2.92
C MET A 1 -25.66 -37.38 -2.62
N ALA A 2 -25.40 -36.91 -1.40
CA ALA A 2 -25.91 -35.66 -0.87
C ALA A 2 -24.95 -34.50 -1.17
N LYS A 3 -25.42 -33.49 -1.92
CA LYS A 3 -24.73 -32.21 -2.09
C LYS A 3 -24.82 -31.41 -0.77
N LYS A 4 -23.71 -31.26 -0.07
CA LYS A 4 -23.60 -30.36 1.07
C LYS A 4 -23.65 -28.90 0.57
N ALA A 5 -24.73 -28.22 0.86
CA ALA A 5 -24.86 -26.77 0.73
C ALA A 5 -23.92 -26.10 1.73
N VAL A 6 -23.00 -25.27 1.22
CA VAL A 6 -22.19 -24.38 2.05
C VAL A 6 -23.08 -23.20 2.44
N ALA A 7 -23.53 -23.21 3.69
CA ALA A 7 -24.27 -22.09 4.26
C ALA A 7 -23.40 -20.83 4.30
N SER A 8 -23.81 -19.80 3.56
CA SER A 8 -23.26 -18.45 3.65
C SER A 8 -23.50 -17.91 5.07
N ARG A 9 -22.42 -17.77 5.85
CA ARG A 9 -22.47 -17.05 7.14
C ARG A 9 -22.79 -15.59 6.82
N GLY A 10 -23.96 -15.15 7.31
CA GLY A 10 -24.48 -13.81 7.10
C GLY A 10 -23.41 -12.74 7.39
N ALA A 11 -23.12 -11.92 6.39
CA ALA A 11 -22.30 -10.73 6.54
C ALA A 11 -23.01 -9.81 7.54
N ARG A 12 -22.41 -9.63 8.73
CA ARG A 12 -22.86 -8.56 9.63
C ARG A 12 -22.59 -7.25 8.92
N CYS A 13 -23.64 -6.52 8.56
CA CYS A 13 -23.51 -5.14 8.11
C CYS A 13 -22.87 -4.33 9.24
N TYR A 14 -21.58 -4.06 9.12
CA TYR A 14 -20.94 -3.03 9.92
C TYR A 14 -21.40 -1.69 9.34
N ALA A 15 -22.44 -1.12 9.93
CA ALA A 15 -22.81 0.27 9.68
C ALA A 15 -21.66 1.14 10.24
N TRP A 16 -20.85 1.69 9.37
CA TRP A 16 -19.86 2.69 9.74
C TRP A 16 -20.61 3.94 10.19
N PRO A 17 -20.22 4.54 11.33
CA PRO A 17 -20.77 5.82 11.70
C PRO A 17 -20.45 6.84 10.59
N PRO A 18 -21.36 7.79 10.30
CA PRO A 18 -21.14 8.83 9.29
C PRO A 18 -19.82 9.55 9.56
N MET A 19 -19.14 10.00 8.48
CA MET A 19 -17.83 10.67 8.55
C MET A 19 -17.83 11.68 9.68
N ARG A 20 -17.11 11.35 10.76
CA ARG A 20 -17.12 12.17 11.96
C ARG A 20 -16.17 13.35 11.72
N LYS A 21 -16.67 14.56 11.87
CA LYS A 21 -15.83 15.78 12.03
C LYS A 21 -14.93 15.71 13.27
N ARG A 22 -14.96 14.61 14.03
CA ARG A 22 -14.20 14.39 15.26
C ARG A 22 -13.22 13.24 15.06
N PHE A 23 -12.05 13.36 15.68
CA PHE A 23 -11.04 12.30 15.73
C PHE A 23 -11.60 11.05 16.43
N PHE A 24 -11.26 9.88 15.90
CA PHE A 24 -11.39 8.60 16.59
C PHE A 24 -10.17 7.73 16.25
N LEU A 25 -9.78 6.86 17.16
CA LEU A 25 -8.77 5.85 16.93
C LEU A 25 -9.46 4.48 16.92
N PRO A 26 -9.59 3.81 15.77
CA PRO A 26 -10.21 2.51 15.71
C PRO A 26 -9.33 1.47 16.42
N ALA A 27 -9.96 0.52 17.12
CA ALA A 27 -9.23 -0.64 17.61
C ALA A 27 -8.79 -1.53 16.43
N ALA A 28 -7.61 -2.12 16.58
CA ALA A 28 -7.14 -3.09 15.59
C ALA A 28 -8.05 -4.34 15.60
N PRO A 29 -8.38 -4.90 14.44
CA PRO A 29 -9.20 -6.10 14.35
C PRO A 29 -8.47 -7.34 14.87
N ARG A 30 -9.22 -8.44 15.04
CA ARG A 30 -8.62 -9.76 15.31
C ARG A 30 -7.65 -10.11 14.20
N GLY A 31 -6.52 -10.75 14.55
CA GLY A 31 -5.47 -11.11 13.59
C GLY A 31 -4.42 -10.01 13.33
N ALA A 32 -4.54 -8.83 13.94
CA ALA A 32 -3.57 -7.74 13.77
C ALA A 32 -2.12 -8.13 14.15
N ARG A 33 -1.93 -9.22 14.89
CA ARG A 33 -0.61 -9.77 15.26
C ARG A 33 -0.17 -10.95 14.40
N ALA A 34 -0.92 -11.29 13.33
CA ALA A 34 -0.47 -12.30 12.39
C ALA A 34 0.92 -11.94 11.86
N PRO A 35 1.83 -12.93 11.72
CA PRO A 35 3.21 -12.68 11.32
C PRO A 35 3.28 -12.11 9.90
N LEU A 36 4.21 -11.19 9.69
CA LEU A 36 4.54 -10.73 8.35
C LEU A 36 5.32 -11.81 7.60
N ARG A 37 5.10 -11.91 6.30
CA ARG A 37 5.83 -12.81 5.42
C ARG A 37 6.74 -12.00 4.49
N PHE A 38 8.01 -12.39 4.43
CA PHE A 38 9.05 -11.80 3.57
C PHE A 38 9.58 -12.92 2.67
N ALA A 39 8.89 -13.18 1.58
CA ALA A 39 9.23 -14.22 0.64
C ALA A 39 8.78 -13.85 -0.77
N ALA A 40 9.34 -14.49 -1.77
CA ALA A 40 8.96 -14.28 -3.16
C ALA A 40 7.45 -14.49 -3.38
N ASP A 41 6.86 -15.50 -2.75
CA ASP A 41 5.44 -15.85 -2.81
C ASP A 41 4.55 -15.04 -1.83
N ALA A 42 5.08 -13.98 -1.25
CA ALA A 42 4.35 -13.11 -0.34
C ALA A 42 4.42 -11.63 -0.81
N PRO A 43 3.83 -11.28 -1.96
CA PRO A 43 3.88 -9.91 -2.49
C PRO A 43 3.08 -8.93 -1.63
N TRP A 44 3.63 -7.75 -1.42
CA TRP A 44 3.06 -6.69 -0.59
C TRP A 44 2.38 -5.61 -1.42
N LEU A 45 1.31 -5.01 -0.86
CA LEU A 45 0.75 -3.75 -1.35
C LEU A 45 1.45 -2.57 -0.69
N ALA A 46 2.00 -1.66 -1.50
CA ALA A 46 2.65 -0.44 -1.04
C ALA A 46 1.65 0.57 -0.43
N PRO A 47 2.12 1.46 0.45
CA PRO A 47 1.36 2.62 0.89
C PRO A 47 1.14 3.59 -0.27
N LEU A 48 -0.11 3.89 -0.58
CA LEU A 48 -0.51 4.74 -1.71
C LEU A 48 -1.49 5.79 -1.23
N ALA A 49 -0.99 7.00 -0.93
CA ALA A 49 -1.80 8.12 -0.44
C ALA A 49 -2.96 8.41 -1.41
N GLY A 50 -4.17 8.43 -0.88
CA GLY A 50 -5.41 8.59 -1.61
C GLY A 50 -5.94 7.31 -2.28
N TYR A 51 -5.25 6.16 -2.17
CA TYR A 51 -5.63 4.93 -2.87
C TYR A 51 -5.66 3.67 -2.01
N SER A 52 -4.68 3.45 -1.10
CA SER A 52 -4.62 2.21 -0.30
C SER A 52 -5.52 2.28 0.95
N ASP A 53 -6.76 2.72 0.76
CA ASP A 53 -7.84 2.64 1.74
C ASP A 53 -8.32 1.20 1.92
N LEU A 54 -9.21 0.99 2.90
CA LEU A 54 -9.72 -0.35 3.20
C LEU A 54 -10.34 -1.06 1.99
N PRO A 55 -11.23 -0.44 1.16
CA PRO A 55 -11.77 -1.09 -0.03
C PRO A 55 -10.69 -1.60 -0.99
N PHE A 56 -9.71 -0.79 -1.29
CA PHE A 56 -8.64 -1.16 -2.21
C PHE A 56 -7.72 -2.24 -1.63
N ARG A 57 -7.40 -2.18 -0.33
CA ARG A 57 -6.62 -3.23 0.32
C ARG A 57 -7.36 -4.57 0.31
N LEU A 58 -8.67 -4.59 0.60
CA LEU A 58 -9.49 -5.80 0.52
C LEU A 58 -9.54 -6.37 -0.91
N LEU A 59 -9.63 -5.52 -1.93
CA LEU A 59 -9.53 -5.95 -3.32
C LEU A 59 -8.17 -6.61 -3.60
N CYS A 60 -7.06 -5.98 -3.19
CA CYS A 60 -5.72 -6.54 -3.36
C CYS A 60 -5.55 -7.86 -2.59
N ARG A 61 -6.15 -7.97 -1.39
CA ARG A 61 -6.20 -9.21 -0.61
C ARG A 61 -6.92 -10.33 -1.35
N HIS A 62 -8.07 -10.02 -1.95
CA HIS A 62 -8.81 -10.97 -2.76
C HIS A 62 -7.94 -11.58 -3.86
N TYR A 63 -7.03 -10.80 -4.44
CA TYR A 63 -6.08 -11.24 -5.45
C TYR A 63 -4.74 -11.75 -4.90
N GLY A 64 -4.58 -11.88 -3.58
CA GLY A 64 -3.41 -12.55 -2.99
C GLY A 64 -2.31 -11.64 -2.49
N ALA A 65 -2.56 -10.36 -2.27
CA ALA A 65 -1.62 -9.51 -1.51
C ALA A 65 -1.40 -10.10 -0.11
N ALA A 66 -0.18 -10.52 0.19
CA ALA A 66 0.14 -11.20 1.45
C ALA A 66 0.19 -10.24 2.63
N VAL A 67 0.60 -8.99 2.41
CA VAL A 67 0.61 -7.91 3.39
C VAL A 67 0.17 -6.62 2.72
N CYS A 68 -0.66 -5.85 3.40
CA CYS A 68 -1.03 -4.51 2.95
C CYS A 68 -0.44 -3.46 3.89
N VAL A 69 -0.10 -2.29 3.34
CA VAL A 69 0.32 -1.12 4.10
C VAL A 69 -0.78 -0.05 4.00
N THR A 70 -1.10 0.63 5.11
CA THR A 70 -2.07 1.74 5.10
C THR A 70 -1.61 2.88 4.18
N GLU A 71 -2.48 3.83 3.89
CA GLU A 71 -2.03 5.15 3.48
C GLU A 71 -1.10 5.72 4.55
N MET A 72 -0.23 6.68 4.20
CA MET A 72 0.66 7.30 5.18
C MET A 72 -0.12 8.15 6.18
N VAL A 73 0.01 7.82 7.46
CA VAL A 73 -0.67 8.46 8.58
C VAL A 73 0.26 9.50 9.21
N SER A 74 -0.22 10.73 9.40
CA SER A 74 0.54 11.75 10.12
C SER A 74 0.69 11.40 11.59
N ALA A 75 1.93 11.20 12.07
CA ALA A 75 2.18 10.98 13.49
C ALA A 75 1.66 12.17 14.33
N LYS A 76 1.93 13.40 13.88
CA LYS A 76 1.42 14.61 14.52
C LYS A 76 -0.11 14.69 14.49
N GLY A 77 -0.72 14.31 13.35
CA GLY A 77 -2.19 14.25 13.23
C GLY A 77 -2.82 13.24 14.18
N LEU A 78 -2.16 12.10 14.40
CA LEU A 78 -2.62 11.08 15.33
C LEU A 78 -2.52 11.55 16.79
N VAL A 79 -1.36 12.07 17.19
CA VAL A 79 -1.11 12.54 18.56
C VAL A 79 -2.01 13.73 18.94
N HIS A 80 -2.20 14.65 18.00
CA HIS A 80 -3.08 15.82 18.20
C HIS A 80 -4.55 15.55 17.84
N LYS A 81 -4.92 14.29 17.61
CA LYS A 81 -6.31 13.87 17.38
C LYS A 81 -6.98 14.62 16.22
N SER A 82 -6.25 14.83 15.12
CA SER A 82 -6.77 15.53 13.94
C SER A 82 -7.90 14.74 13.28
N PRO A 83 -9.01 15.39 12.89
CA PRO A 83 -10.10 14.75 12.15
C PRO A 83 -9.60 14.02 10.90
N GLY A 84 -10.26 12.92 10.53
CA GLY A 84 -9.92 12.12 9.36
C GLY A 84 -8.73 11.17 9.54
N THR A 85 -7.87 11.36 10.54
CA THR A 85 -6.71 10.48 10.75
C THR A 85 -7.11 9.03 11.05
N GLY A 86 -8.19 8.84 11.81
CA GLY A 86 -8.69 7.49 12.16
C GLY A 86 -9.24 6.72 10.97
N GLU A 87 -9.74 7.40 9.94
CA GLU A 87 -10.28 6.78 8.73
C GLU A 87 -9.18 6.02 7.96
N LEU A 88 -7.94 6.52 7.97
CA LEU A 88 -6.80 5.87 7.34
C LEU A 88 -6.41 4.55 8.02
N LEU A 89 -6.88 4.33 9.24
CA LEU A 89 -6.60 3.17 10.09
C LEU A 89 -7.73 2.12 10.06
N LEU A 90 -8.85 2.40 9.38
CA LEU A 90 -9.95 1.45 9.26
C LEU A 90 -9.46 0.14 8.66
N SER A 91 -9.81 -0.97 9.30
CA SER A 91 -9.36 -2.30 8.93
C SER A 91 -10.34 -3.37 9.41
N LEU A 92 -10.28 -4.54 8.81
CA LEU A 92 -11.09 -5.73 9.11
C LEU A 92 -10.17 -6.94 9.36
N PRO A 93 -10.68 -8.05 9.95
CA PRO A 93 -9.90 -9.28 10.07
C PRO A 93 -9.33 -9.79 8.73
N GLU A 94 -10.07 -9.63 7.65
CA GLU A 94 -9.68 -10.04 6.30
C GLU A 94 -8.57 -9.16 5.70
N ASP A 95 -8.32 -7.98 6.29
CA ASP A 95 -7.24 -7.06 5.90
C ASP A 95 -5.91 -7.34 6.64
N GLN A 96 -5.85 -8.41 7.44
CA GLN A 96 -4.66 -8.73 8.21
C GLN A 96 -3.72 -9.72 7.49
N PRO A 97 -2.39 -9.63 7.74
CA PRO A 97 -1.67 -8.64 8.55
C PRO A 97 -1.56 -7.26 7.88
N LEU A 98 -1.79 -6.20 8.64
CA LEU A 98 -1.72 -4.81 8.17
C LEU A 98 -0.55 -4.08 8.82
N VAL A 99 0.24 -3.38 8.02
CA VAL A 99 1.30 -2.47 8.48
C VAL A 99 0.77 -1.04 8.46
N VAL A 100 0.87 -0.34 9.59
CA VAL A 100 0.52 1.08 9.66
C VAL A 100 1.74 1.91 9.29
N GLN A 101 1.68 2.66 8.19
CA GLN A 101 2.76 3.56 7.80
C GLN A 101 2.56 4.94 8.43
N LEU A 102 3.55 5.38 9.21
CA LEU A 102 3.62 6.71 9.81
C LEU A 102 4.57 7.62 9.02
N PHE A 103 4.27 8.92 9.02
CA PHE A 103 5.24 9.94 8.62
C PHE A 103 5.32 11.05 9.68
N GLY A 104 6.51 11.57 9.88
CA GLY A 104 6.85 12.63 10.82
C GLY A 104 8.36 12.88 10.79
N ALA A 105 8.82 13.90 11.51
CA ALA A 105 10.23 14.26 11.63
C ALA A 105 10.67 14.47 13.10
N GLU A 106 9.74 14.32 14.04
CA GLU A 106 9.96 14.52 15.47
C GLU A 106 9.97 13.14 16.14
N PRO A 107 11.11 12.68 16.70
CA PRO A 107 11.23 11.34 17.29
C PRO A 107 10.19 11.06 18.37
N GLU A 108 9.96 12.03 19.26
CA GLU A 108 9.02 11.93 20.38
C GLU A 108 7.59 11.77 19.89
N VAL A 109 7.21 12.50 18.83
CA VAL A 109 5.87 12.44 18.24
C VAL A 109 5.64 11.10 17.53
N LEU A 110 6.67 10.58 16.81
CA LEU A 110 6.60 9.26 16.18
C LEU A 110 6.50 8.16 17.23
N GLY A 111 7.28 8.23 18.31
CA GLY A 111 7.20 7.31 19.43
C GLY A 111 5.82 7.32 20.10
N ALA A 112 5.27 8.51 20.39
CA ALA A 112 3.94 8.66 20.97
C ALA A 112 2.84 8.11 20.06
N ALA A 113 2.95 8.32 18.73
CA ALA A 113 2.01 7.76 17.76
C ALA A 113 2.05 6.22 17.76
N VAL A 114 3.22 5.61 17.80
CA VAL A 114 3.37 4.14 17.88
C VAL A 114 2.77 3.61 19.19
N LEU A 115 3.01 4.26 20.34
CA LEU A 115 2.42 3.88 21.63
C LEU A 115 0.89 3.91 21.57
N ALA A 116 0.29 4.96 21.01
CA ALA A 116 -1.15 5.07 20.86
C ALA A 116 -1.73 3.95 19.99
N LEU A 117 -1.08 3.64 18.86
CA LEU A 117 -1.48 2.56 17.95
C LEU A 117 -1.34 1.18 18.61
N ARG A 118 -0.26 0.94 19.36
CA ARG A 118 -0.11 -0.30 20.14
C ARG A 118 -1.20 -0.45 21.18
N GLY A 119 -1.55 0.62 21.87
CA GLY A 119 -2.67 0.66 22.84
C GLY A 119 -4.00 0.30 22.18
N ALA A 120 -4.19 0.65 20.90
CA ALA A 120 -5.33 0.28 20.08
C ALA A 120 -5.23 -1.15 19.49
N GLY A 121 -4.12 -1.88 19.71
CA GLY A 121 -3.92 -3.27 19.30
C GLY A 121 -3.18 -3.48 17.99
N TYR A 122 -2.73 -2.42 17.29
CA TYR A 122 -1.89 -2.54 16.10
C TYR A 122 -0.51 -3.10 16.46
N ALA A 123 0.07 -3.90 15.56
CA ALA A 123 1.30 -4.64 15.84
C ALA A 123 2.48 -4.28 14.93
N TRP A 124 2.21 -3.81 13.70
CA TRP A 124 3.22 -3.63 12.67
C TRP A 124 3.25 -2.18 12.19
N PHE A 125 4.43 -1.59 12.18
CA PHE A 125 4.62 -0.18 11.86
C PHE A 125 5.70 0.00 10.79
N ASP A 126 5.53 1.01 9.95
CA ASP A 126 6.51 1.42 8.95
C ASP A 126 6.71 2.94 9.02
N CYS A 127 7.94 3.39 8.86
CA CYS A 127 8.26 4.80 8.76
C CYS A 127 8.45 5.20 7.30
N ASN A 128 7.68 6.19 6.86
CA ASN A 128 7.87 6.76 5.53
C ASN A 128 9.10 7.67 5.49
N MET A 129 10.15 7.23 4.82
CA MET A 129 11.35 8.01 4.52
C MET A 129 11.55 8.16 3.00
N GLY A 130 10.46 8.13 2.21
CA GLY A 130 10.56 8.16 0.75
C GLY A 130 9.59 9.12 0.05
N CYS A 131 8.61 9.68 0.74
CA CYS A 131 7.66 10.61 0.15
C CYS A 131 8.34 11.93 -0.20
N SER A 132 8.31 12.31 -1.49
CA SER A 132 8.91 13.54 -2.01
C SER A 132 7.91 14.67 -2.26
N VAL A 133 6.66 14.51 -1.78
CA VAL A 133 5.63 15.54 -1.90
C VAL A 133 6.04 16.79 -1.10
N PRO A 134 5.99 18.01 -1.70
CA PRO A 134 6.49 19.23 -1.05
C PRO A 134 5.86 19.50 0.33
N LYS A 135 4.57 19.21 0.51
CA LYS A 135 3.87 19.37 1.79
C LYS A 135 4.46 18.50 2.90
N VAL A 136 4.94 17.30 2.59
CA VAL A 136 5.56 16.37 3.54
C VAL A 136 7.01 16.79 3.80
N MET A 137 7.76 17.09 2.74
CA MET A 137 9.17 17.47 2.84
C MET A 137 9.39 18.78 3.61
N ARG A 138 8.49 19.77 3.45
CA ARG A 138 8.55 21.04 4.23
C ARG A 138 8.41 20.83 5.74
N GLN A 139 7.85 19.70 6.17
CA GLN A 139 7.77 19.31 7.59
C GLN A 139 9.01 18.54 8.06
N GLY A 140 10.05 18.43 7.25
CA GLY A 140 11.23 17.60 7.53
C GLY A 140 10.98 16.10 7.43
N ALA A 141 9.79 15.67 7.04
CA ALA A 141 9.36 14.28 6.99
C ALA A 141 9.52 13.63 5.60
N GLY A 142 9.25 12.34 5.52
CA GLY A 142 9.37 11.60 4.26
C GLY A 142 10.80 11.59 3.75
N ALA A 143 11.00 11.89 2.47
CA ALA A 143 12.32 11.90 1.87
C ALA A 143 13.27 12.98 2.46
N ALA A 144 12.75 14.00 3.14
CA ALA A 144 13.59 14.99 3.83
C ALA A 144 14.47 14.38 4.91
N LEU A 145 14.02 13.30 5.57
CA LEU A 145 14.81 12.54 6.54
C LEU A 145 16.08 11.93 5.93
N LEU A 146 16.07 11.67 4.61
CA LEU A 146 17.24 11.18 3.90
C LEU A 146 18.36 12.23 3.80
N GLY A 147 18.08 13.51 4.08
CA GLY A 147 19.07 14.58 4.16
C GLY A 147 19.63 14.82 5.57
N ASP A 148 19.07 14.14 6.59
CA ASP A 148 19.45 14.27 8.01
C ASP A 148 19.48 12.87 8.66
N THR A 149 20.60 12.17 8.47
CA THR A 149 20.79 10.81 8.97
C THR A 149 20.66 10.72 10.49
N ALA A 150 21.11 11.74 11.23
CA ALA A 150 21.01 11.75 12.68
C ALA A 150 19.54 11.77 13.13
N ARG A 151 18.74 12.62 12.52
CA ARG A 151 17.29 12.70 12.77
C ARG A 151 16.57 11.44 12.32
N ALA A 152 16.87 10.89 11.14
CA ALA A 152 16.30 9.64 10.65
C ALA A 152 16.50 8.50 11.66
N LEU A 153 17.71 8.36 12.22
CA LEU A 153 18.02 7.36 13.22
C LEU A 153 17.38 7.64 14.59
N ALA A 154 17.27 8.90 15.00
CA ALA A 154 16.54 9.27 16.22
C ALA A 154 15.06 8.87 16.09
N CYS A 155 14.42 9.17 14.95
CA CYS A 155 13.04 8.76 14.64
C CYS A 155 12.90 7.22 14.67
N ALA A 156 13.87 6.50 14.06
CA ALA A 156 13.85 5.05 14.03
C ALA A 156 13.93 4.45 15.45
N ARG A 157 14.87 4.89 16.28
CA ARG A 157 15.01 4.43 17.66
C ARG A 157 13.77 4.71 18.50
N ALA A 158 13.17 5.90 18.36
CA ALA A 158 11.94 6.25 19.06
C ALA A 158 10.79 5.33 18.69
N MET A 159 10.60 5.04 17.39
CA MET A 159 9.54 4.13 16.92
C MET A 159 9.79 2.69 17.40
N ILE A 160 11.02 2.19 17.28
CA ILE A 160 11.41 0.82 17.68
C ILE A 160 11.22 0.64 19.19
N GLY A 161 11.70 1.57 20.02
CA GLY A 161 11.49 1.55 21.46
C GLY A 161 10.02 1.56 21.84
N ALA A 162 9.22 2.45 21.23
CA ALA A 162 7.78 2.55 21.44
C ALA A 162 7.03 1.29 20.95
N ALA A 163 7.53 0.61 19.92
CA ALA A 163 6.96 -0.64 19.43
C ALA A 163 7.21 -1.84 20.37
N GLY A 164 8.03 -1.69 21.40
CA GLY A 164 8.38 -2.73 22.35
C GLY A 164 9.64 -3.51 21.95
N GLY A 165 10.54 -2.86 21.23
CA GLY A 165 11.82 -3.42 20.78
C GLY A 165 11.78 -3.90 19.33
N GLN A 166 12.75 -4.73 19.00
CA GLN A 166 12.95 -5.27 17.65
C GLN A 166 11.75 -6.11 17.15
N GLY A 167 11.68 -6.29 15.85
CA GLY A 167 10.74 -7.22 15.20
C GLY A 167 9.41 -6.59 14.73
N ARG A 168 9.19 -5.26 14.89
CA ARG A 168 7.89 -4.64 14.63
C ARG A 168 7.90 -3.40 13.76
N VAL A 169 9.06 -2.84 13.44
CA VAL A 169 9.17 -1.58 12.71
C VAL A 169 10.02 -1.75 11.46
N GLY A 170 9.50 -1.36 10.32
CA GLY A 170 10.23 -1.23 9.08
C GLY A 170 10.35 0.20 8.59
N PHE A 171 11.11 0.39 7.52
CA PHE A 171 11.37 1.70 6.94
C PHE A 171 11.29 1.64 5.42
N LYS A 172 10.46 2.53 4.84
CA LYS A 172 10.34 2.65 3.39
C LYS A 172 11.21 3.81 2.90
N LEU A 173 12.23 3.49 2.09
CA LEU A 173 13.31 4.37 1.71
C LEU A 173 13.28 4.72 0.20
N ARG A 174 14.04 5.78 -0.14
CA ARG A 174 14.61 6.05 -1.47
C ARG A 174 16.14 6.08 -1.39
N LEU A 175 16.82 6.24 -2.56
CA LEU A 175 18.29 6.30 -2.64
C LEU A 175 18.90 7.49 -1.88
N GLY A 176 18.18 8.60 -1.77
CA GLY A 176 18.61 9.85 -1.19
C GLY A 176 17.78 11.02 -1.73
N LEU A 177 18.23 12.24 -1.48
CA LEU A 177 17.56 13.45 -2.01
C LEU A 177 17.81 13.64 -3.51
N ASP A 178 19.06 13.51 -3.93
CA ASP A 178 19.54 13.59 -5.31
C ASP A 178 20.70 12.62 -5.54
N ARG A 179 21.26 12.61 -6.76
CA ARG A 179 22.34 11.67 -7.13
C ARG A 179 23.63 11.90 -6.31
N ASP A 180 23.93 13.16 -6.00
CA ASP A 180 25.17 13.53 -5.32
C ASP A 180 25.07 13.29 -3.80
N ARG A 181 23.86 13.10 -3.30
CA ARG A 181 23.54 12.85 -1.89
C ARG A 181 22.83 11.51 -1.70
N SER A 182 23.38 10.48 -2.32
CA SER A 182 22.98 9.09 -2.01
C SER A 182 23.51 8.73 -0.62
N ILE A 183 22.62 8.25 0.22
CA ILE A 183 22.94 7.88 1.62
C ILE A 183 22.90 6.37 1.83
N LEU A 184 22.62 5.64 0.76
CA LEU A 184 22.69 4.18 0.81
C LEU A 184 24.07 3.70 0.33
N PRO A 185 24.63 2.64 0.95
CA PRO A 185 23.97 1.74 1.91
C PRO A 185 24.02 2.17 3.39
N ASP A 186 24.78 3.22 3.75
CA ASP A 186 25.11 3.53 5.16
C ASP A 186 23.88 3.72 6.05
N LEU A 187 22.90 4.51 5.62
CA LEU A 187 21.68 4.69 6.42
C LEU A 187 20.93 3.35 6.63
N ALA A 188 20.87 2.51 5.60
CA ALA A 188 20.16 1.24 5.68
C ALA A 188 20.78 0.30 6.71
N LEU A 189 22.11 0.19 6.73
CA LEU A 189 22.85 -0.61 7.72
C LEU A 189 22.67 -0.05 9.14
N ARG A 190 22.73 1.27 9.30
CA ARG A 190 22.50 1.92 10.60
C ARG A 190 21.05 1.77 11.08
N LEU A 191 20.06 1.67 10.19
CA LEU A 191 18.68 1.34 10.55
C LEU A 191 18.58 -0.11 11.01
N GLU A 192 19.26 -1.04 10.35
CA GLU A 192 19.37 -2.43 10.78
C GLU A 192 19.99 -2.53 12.17
N ASP A 193 21.14 -1.89 12.40
CA ASP A 193 21.81 -1.82 13.71
C ASP A 193 20.93 -1.21 14.81
N ALA A 194 20.06 -0.26 14.44
CA ALA A 194 19.08 0.33 15.35
C ALA A 194 17.92 -0.60 15.69
N GLY A 195 17.78 -1.75 15.01
CA GLY A 195 16.75 -2.76 15.24
C GLY A 195 15.57 -2.71 14.26
N ALA A 196 15.77 -2.16 13.06
CA ALA A 196 14.80 -2.28 11.99
C ALA A 196 14.48 -3.75 11.68
N SER A 197 13.23 -4.07 11.42
CA SER A 197 12.79 -5.45 11.17
C SER A 197 12.74 -5.81 9.70
N TRP A 198 12.63 -4.81 8.84
CA TRP A 198 12.71 -4.91 7.37
C TRP A 198 12.94 -3.52 6.79
N LEU A 199 13.40 -3.50 5.56
CA LEU A 199 13.45 -2.30 4.74
C LEU A 199 12.65 -2.51 3.45
N ALA A 200 12.07 -1.41 2.91
CA ALA A 200 11.50 -1.39 1.57
C ALA A 200 12.17 -0.28 0.77
N LEU A 201 12.80 -0.61 -0.36
CA LEU A 201 13.53 0.36 -1.17
C LEU A 201 12.81 0.66 -2.47
N HIS A 202 12.51 1.95 -2.72
CA HIS A 202 12.23 2.48 -4.05
C HIS A 202 13.51 3.12 -4.59
N PRO A 203 14.23 2.49 -5.53
CA PRO A 203 15.59 2.89 -5.90
C PRO A 203 15.57 4.04 -6.93
N ARG A 204 15.00 5.15 -6.53
CA ARG A 204 15.08 6.47 -7.15
C ARG A 204 15.37 7.50 -6.08
N THR A 205 15.97 8.63 -6.46
CA THR A 205 16.12 9.77 -5.55
C THR A 205 14.79 10.51 -5.37
N ALA A 206 14.69 11.35 -4.34
CA ALA A 206 13.53 12.21 -4.14
C ALA A 206 13.31 13.15 -5.33
N ARG A 207 14.39 13.71 -5.88
CA ARG A 207 14.37 14.63 -7.04
C ARG A 207 13.89 13.94 -8.32
N GLN A 208 14.26 12.68 -8.55
CA GLN A 208 13.77 11.92 -9.71
C GLN A 208 12.25 11.70 -9.67
N GLY A 209 11.63 11.67 -8.48
CA GLY A 209 10.21 11.37 -8.37
C GLY A 209 9.88 10.00 -8.98
N PHE A 210 9.31 10.01 -10.18
CA PHE A 210 9.01 8.83 -11.00
C PHE A 210 9.70 8.87 -12.38
N GLY A 211 10.55 9.87 -12.63
CA GLY A 211 11.27 10.00 -13.89
C GLY A 211 12.42 9.00 -14.02
N GLY A 212 12.80 8.71 -15.25
CA GLY A 212 13.80 7.71 -15.56
C GLY A 212 13.43 6.29 -15.12
N SER A 213 14.41 5.41 -14.92
CA SER A 213 14.21 4.03 -14.47
C SER A 213 14.60 3.86 -13.01
N ALA A 214 13.96 2.92 -12.32
CA ALA A 214 14.36 2.47 -10.98
C ALA A 214 15.69 1.69 -11.09
N ASP A 215 16.65 2.02 -10.25
CA ASP A 215 17.98 1.37 -10.21
C ASP A 215 17.90 0.06 -9.41
N TRP A 216 17.48 -1.03 -10.05
CA TRP A 216 17.40 -2.33 -9.38
C TRP A 216 18.77 -2.87 -8.94
N GLU A 217 19.85 -2.45 -9.58
CA GLU A 217 21.20 -2.80 -9.12
C GLU A 217 21.51 -2.25 -7.72
N ALA A 218 20.97 -1.06 -7.38
CA ALA A 218 21.07 -0.55 -6.02
C ALA A 218 20.31 -1.43 -5.01
N ILE A 219 19.19 -2.07 -5.42
CA ILE A 219 18.52 -3.08 -4.57
C ILE A 219 19.44 -4.29 -4.38
N ALA A 220 20.04 -4.82 -5.45
CA ALA A 220 20.94 -5.98 -5.38
C ALA A 220 22.13 -5.71 -4.47
N ARG A 221 22.81 -4.56 -4.65
CA ARG A 221 23.91 -4.16 -3.78
C ARG A 221 23.51 -4.05 -2.31
N LEU A 222 22.30 -3.59 -2.03
CA LEU A 222 21.82 -3.47 -0.64
C LEU A 222 21.40 -4.83 -0.08
N ALA A 223 20.71 -5.66 -0.87
CA ALA A 223 20.28 -7.01 -0.46
C ALA A 223 21.46 -7.89 -0.04
N ALA A 224 22.60 -7.76 -0.75
CA ALA A 224 23.83 -8.51 -0.42
C ALA A 224 24.48 -8.08 0.90
N ARG A 225 24.06 -6.96 1.51
CA ARG A 225 24.68 -6.39 2.73
C ARG A 225 23.81 -6.46 3.96
N LEU A 226 22.49 -6.58 3.79
CA LEU A 226 21.53 -6.63 4.88
C LEU A 226 21.29 -8.07 5.35
N SER A 227 21.16 -8.22 6.67
CA SER A 227 20.71 -9.47 7.29
C SER A 227 19.19 -9.50 7.49
N ILE A 228 18.54 -8.33 7.52
CA ILE A 228 17.08 -8.21 7.60
C ILE A 228 16.44 -8.24 6.21
N PRO A 229 15.15 -8.61 6.11
CA PRO A 229 14.44 -8.63 4.83
C PRO A 229 14.42 -7.28 4.11
N LEU A 230 14.73 -7.29 2.81
CA LEU A 230 14.60 -6.15 1.91
C LEU A 230 13.46 -6.40 0.92
N LEU A 231 12.48 -5.50 0.87
CA LEU A 231 11.41 -5.48 -0.11
C LEU A 231 11.78 -4.57 -1.28
N ALA A 232 11.77 -5.12 -2.48
CA ALA A 232 11.97 -4.37 -3.71
C ALA A 232 10.70 -3.62 -4.12
N SER A 233 10.82 -2.35 -4.49
CA SER A 233 9.75 -1.51 -5.04
C SER A 233 10.30 -0.61 -6.13
N GLY A 234 9.44 -0.05 -6.99
CA GLY A 234 9.86 0.79 -8.12
C GLY A 234 9.89 0.03 -9.45
N ASP A 235 9.12 0.57 -10.40
CA ASP A 235 8.91 0.01 -11.74
C ASP A 235 8.39 -1.43 -11.78
N LEU A 236 7.76 -1.89 -10.71
CA LEU A 236 7.00 -3.12 -10.68
C LEU A 236 5.59 -2.81 -11.22
N LEU A 237 5.46 -2.71 -12.55
CA LEU A 237 4.21 -2.34 -13.21
C LEU A 237 3.37 -3.56 -13.56
N THR A 238 4.03 -4.70 -13.75
CA THR A 238 3.41 -6.00 -14.06
C THR A 238 3.93 -7.06 -13.10
N ALA A 239 3.27 -8.21 -13.06
CA ALA A 239 3.75 -9.37 -12.30
C ALA A 239 5.09 -9.91 -12.83
N ARG A 240 5.31 -9.82 -14.15
CA ARG A 240 6.60 -10.20 -14.78
C ARG A 240 7.75 -9.33 -14.26
N ASP A 241 7.51 -8.01 -14.10
CA ASP A 241 8.51 -7.12 -13.51
C ASP A 241 8.87 -7.54 -12.09
N GLY A 242 7.87 -7.93 -11.28
CA GLY A 242 8.10 -8.38 -9.92
C GLY A 242 8.94 -9.65 -9.85
N VAL A 243 8.61 -10.66 -10.66
CA VAL A 243 9.37 -11.92 -10.71
C VAL A 243 10.79 -11.67 -11.22
N ARG A 244 10.95 -10.86 -12.27
CA ARG A 244 12.26 -10.46 -12.81
C ARG A 244 13.09 -9.70 -11.76
N CYS A 245 12.49 -8.74 -11.08
CA CYS A 245 13.16 -7.96 -10.05
C CYS A 245 13.70 -8.84 -8.92
N LEU A 246 12.92 -9.84 -8.47
CA LEU A 246 13.39 -10.81 -7.46
C LEU A 246 14.62 -11.59 -7.96
N ALA A 247 14.56 -12.08 -9.19
CA ALA A 247 15.66 -12.85 -9.78
C ALA A 247 16.94 -12.01 -9.95
N GLU A 248 16.80 -10.75 -10.35
CA GLU A 248 17.94 -9.85 -10.61
C GLU A 248 18.53 -9.26 -9.32
N THR A 249 17.73 -9.12 -8.24
CA THR A 249 18.16 -8.34 -7.07
C THR A 249 18.44 -9.16 -5.82
N GLY A 250 17.93 -10.38 -5.73
CA GLY A 250 18.00 -11.18 -4.50
C GLY A 250 17.19 -10.59 -3.33
N ALA A 251 16.30 -9.63 -3.58
CA ALA A 251 15.42 -9.07 -2.56
C ALA A 251 14.53 -10.17 -1.95
N SER A 252 14.20 -10.05 -0.66
CA SER A 252 13.38 -11.05 0.07
C SER A 252 11.92 -11.10 -0.41
N GLY A 253 11.44 -10.03 -1.05
CA GLY A 253 10.08 -9.94 -1.57
C GLY A 253 9.86 -8.66 -2.38
N VAL A 254 8.66 -8.50 -2.92
CA VAL A 254 8.28 -7.34 -3.73
C VAL A 254 7.14 -6.56 -3.11
N MET A 255 7.13 -5.24 -3.37
CA MET A 255 6.07 -4.33 -2.92
C MET A 255 5.50 -3.58 -4.12
N TYR A 256 4.32 -4.00 -4.59
CA TYR A 256 3.62 -3.39 -5.71
C TYR A 256 2.95 -2.08 -5.31
N ALA A 257 3.11 -1.06 -6.16
CA ALA A 257 2.47 0.24 -6.03
C ALA A 257 1.60 0.54 -7.26
N ARG A 258 2.14 1.24 -8.26
CA ARG A 258 1.40 1.60 -9.48
C ARG A 258 0.92 0.38 -10.27
N GLY A 259 1.64 -0.74 -10.22
CA GLY A 259 1.19 -2.00 -10.82
C GLY A 259 -0.17 -2.42 -10.26
N ALA A 260 -0.32 -2.43 -8.93
CA ALA A 260 -1.58 -2.76 -8.29
C ALA A 260 -2.71 -1.74 -8.57
N LEU A 261 -2.38 -0.44 -8.75
CA LEU A 261 -3.37 0.57 -9.14
C LEU A 261 -3.88 0.40 -10.58
N HIS A 262 -3.09 -0.23 -11.42
CA HIS A 262 -3.45 -0.50 -12.81
C HIS A 262 -4.14 -1.86 -12.98
N ASP A 263 -3.71 -2.82 -12.17
CA ASP A 263 -4.21 -4.19 -12.19
C ASP A 263 -4.09 -4.79 -10.77
N PRO A 264 -5.16 -4.77 -9.97
CA PRO A 264 -5.17 -5.45 -8.68
C PRO A 264 -4.92 -6.96 -8.76
N ALA A 265 -5.18 -7.61 -9.91
CA ALA A 265 -4.87 -9.03 -10.11
C ALA A 265 -3.37 -9.31 -10.28
N VAL A 266 -2.52 -8.28 -10.30
CA VAL A 266 -1.05 -8.42 -10.34
C VAL A 266 -0.50 -9.38 -9.29
N PHE A 267 -1.12 -9.44 -8.11
CA PHE A 267 -0.73 -10.36 -7.03
C PHE A 267 -0.99 -11.82 -7.40
N ALA A 268 -2.18 -12.13 -7.91
CA ALA A 268 -2.54 -13.49 -8.36
C ALA A 268 -1.67 -13.93 -9.54
N THR A 269 -1.45 -13.03 -10.50
CA THR A 269 -0.57 -13.26 -11.65
C THR A 269 0.88 -13.50 -11.19
N HIS A 270 1.39 -12.73 -10.23
CA HIS A 270 2.71 -12.92 -9.64
C HIS A 270 2.87 -14.32 -9.04
N LEU A 271 1.91 -14.73 -8.22
CA LEU A 271 1.90 -16.06 -7.60
C LEU A 271 1.80 -17.20 -8.64
N ALA A 272 1.06 -16.97 -9.73
CA ALA A 272 0.96 -17.95 -10.82
C ALA A 272 2.29 -18.10 -11.57
N LEU A 273 2.96 -16.97 -11.88
CA LEU A 273 4.27 -16.98 -12.56
C LEU A 273 5.34 -17.70 -11.72
N LEU A 274 5.38 -17.48 -10.41
CA LEU A 274 6.32 -18.21 -9.51
C LEU A 274 6.09 -19.72 -9.52
N ARG A 275 4.87 -20.19 -9.85
CA ARG A 275 4.52 -21.60 -9.99
C ARG A 275 4.72 -22.13 -11.42
N GLY A 276 5.39 -21.35 -12.29
CA GLY A 276 5.60 -21.70 -13.69
C GLY A 276 4.34 -21.66 -14.57
N LYS A 277 3.25 -21.04 -14.08
CA LYS A 277 2.02 -20.86 -14.85
C LYS A 277 2.06 -19.56 -15.64
N SER A 278 1.52 -19.56 -16.85
CA SER A 278 1.30 -18.35 -17.66
C SER A 278 -0.19 -18.04 -17.65
N PRO A 279 -0.66 -17.19 -16.71
CA PRO A 279 -2.08 -16.83 -16.68
C PRO A 279 -2.44 -16.10 -17.96
N PRO A 280 -3.63 -16.34 -18.53
CA PRO A 280 -4.12 -15.63 -19.70
C PRO A 280 -4.28 -14.13 -19.38
N ALA A 281 -4.31 -13.31 -20.44
CA ALA A 281 -4.74 -11.93 -20.29
C ALA A 281 -6.17 -11.88 -19.72
N PRO A 282 -6.50 -10.87 -18.90
CA PRO A 282 -7.85 -10.75 -18.37
C PRO A 282 -8.84 -10.55 -19.50
N ASP A 283 -9.90 -11.37 -19.52
CA ASP A 283 -11.04 -11.18 -20.40
C ASP A 283 -12.03 -10.14 -19.83
N ALA A 284 -13.08 -9.82 -20.61
CA ALA A 284 -14.10 -8.86 -20.21
C ALA A 284 -14.83 -9.28 -18.92
N ALA A 285 -15.07 -10.58 -18.74
CA ALA A 285 -15.74 -11.10 -17.57
C ALA A 285 -14.89 -10.94 -16.30
N ALA A 286 -13.58 -11.22 -16.37
CA ALA A 286 -12.64 -11.02 -15.28
C ALA A 286 -12.50 -9.53 -14.90
N LEU A 287 -12.41 -8.64 -15.89
CA LEU A 287 -12.36 -7.18 -15.65
C LEU A 287 -13.67 -6.68 -15.01
N ARG A 288 -14.82 -7.11 -15.50
CA ARG A 288 -16.14 -6.79 -14.93
C ARG A 288 -16.22 -7.26 -13.48
N ALA A 289 -15.84 -8.51 -13.19
CA ALA A 289 -15.86 -9.08 -11.85
C ALA A 289 -14.96 -8.28 -10.88
N MET A 290 -13.76 -7.89 -11.30
CA MET A 290 -12.84 -7.09 -10.50
C MET A 290 -13.40 -5.70 -10.21
N ILE A 291 -13.93 -5.00 -11.22
CA ILE A 291 -14.50 -3.66 -11.07
C ILE A 291 -15.72 -3.71 -10.16
N SER A 292 -16.64 -4.65 -10.39
CA SER A 292 -17.85 -4.82 -9.58
C SER A 292 -17.51 -5.16 -8.13
N LEU A 293 -16.49 -5.99 -7.89
CA LEU A 293 -16.01 -6.25 -6.53
C LEU A 293 -15.51 -4.97 -5.87
N HIS A 294 -14.69 -4.16 -6.57
CA HIS A 294 -14.18 -2.92 -5.99
C HIS A 294 -15.31 -1.91 -5.71
N VAL A 295 -16.27 -1.77 -6.62
CA VAL A 295 -17.46 -0.91 -6.42
C VAL A 295 -18.23 -1.34 -5.17
N ARG A 296 -18.50 -2.64 -5.00
CA ARG A 296 -19.18 -3.16 -3.79
C ARG A 296 -18.40 -2.85 -2.52
N LEU A 297 -17.08 -3.08 -2.51
CA LEU A 297 -16.23 -2.78 -1.36
C LEU A 297 -16.20 -1.27 -1.06
N ALA A 298 -16.12 -0.44 -2.10
CA ALA A 298 -16.11 1.02 -1.95
C ALA A 298 -17.44 1.54 -1.40
N ARG A 299 -18.58 1.01 -1.86
CA ARG A 299 -19.92 1.34 -1.31
C ARG A 299 -20.05 0.91 0.15
N GLN A 300 -19.51 -0.25 0.49
CA GLN A 300 -19.65 -0.82 1.84
C GLN A 300 -18.71 -0.18 2.86
N TYR A 301 -17.48 0.17 2.47
CA TYR A 301 -16.41 0.55 3.39
C TYR A 301 -15.72 1.87 3.07
N GLY A 302 -16.07 2.53 1.99
CA GLY A 302 -15.35 3.73 1.52
C GLY A 302 -15.79 5.06 2.15
N GLY A 303 -16.75 5.04 3.07
CA GLY A 303 -17.31 6.23 3.71
C GLY A 303 -18.20 7.08 2.81
N ASP A 304 -18.89 8.06 3.42
CA ASP A 304 -19.85 8.91 2.71
C ASP A 304 -19.14 9.94 1.80
N GLY A 305 -19.52 9.98 0.54
CA GLY A 305 -19.17 11.03 -0.44
C GLY A 305 -17.79 10.93 -1.09
N GLY A 306 -16.78 10.35 -0.44
CA GLY A 306 -15.42 10.24 -0.98
C GLY A 306 -15.20 9.02 -1.89
N ALA A 307 -15.88 7.92 -1.59
CA ALA A 307 -15.69 6.64 -2.27
C ALA A 307 -16.11 6.68 -3.75
N LEU A 308 -17.26 7.30 -4.06
CA LEU A 308 -17.70 7.49 -5.43
C LEU A 308 -16.70 8.31 -6.25
N LEU A 309 -16.22 9.44 -5.69
CA LEU A 309 -15.21 10.29 -6.33
C LEU A 309 -13.91 9.52 -6.60
N LYS A 310 -13.48 8.68 -5.65
CA LYS A 310 -12.31 7.82 -5.80
C LYS A 310 -12.52 6.79 -6.91
N MET A 311 -13.68 6.14 -6.98
CA MET A 311 -13.98 5.16 -8.02
C MET A 311 -14.03 5.76 -9.42
N ARG A 312 -14.48 7.01 -9.61
CA ARG A 312 -14.40 7.73 -10.89
C ARG A 312 -12.97 7.82 -11.43
N SER A 313 -11.96 7.86 -10.55
CA SER A 313 -10.55 7.95 -10.91
C SER A 313 -9.87 6.58 -11.00
N LEU A 314 -10.32 5.58 -10.25
CA LEU A 314 -9.72 4.25 -10.18
C LEU A 314 -10.23 3.32 -11.29
N ALA A 315 -11.54 3.23 -11.49
CA ALA A 315 -12.11 2.30 -12.45
C ALA A 315 -11.53 2.42 -13.88
N PRO A 316 -11.29 3.66 -14.44
CA PRO A 316 -10.65 3.78 -15.75
C PRO A 316 -9.19 3.32 -15.80
N ARG A 317 -8.52 3.13 -14.65
CA ARG A 317 -7.14 2.63 -14.63
C ARG A 317 -7.08 1.15 -14.93
N TYR A 318 -8.10 0.40 -14.52
CA TYR A 318 -8.18 -1.05 -14.72
C TYR A 318 -8.41 -1.41 -16.19
N VAL A 319 -9.04 -0.52 -16.94
CA VAL A 319 -9.36 -0.68 -18.37
C VAL A 319 -8.56 0.25 -19.27
N ARG A 320 -7.42 0.78 -18.79
CA ARG A 320 -6.62 1.81 -19.49
C ARG A 320 -6.10 1.40 -20.86
N PHE A 321 -6.02 0.10 -21.12
CA PHE A 321 -5.55 -0.48 -22.39
C PHE A 321 -6.69 -0.66 -23.41
N LEU A 322 -7.96 -0.51 -23.00
CA LEU A 322 -9.08 -0.62 -23.90
C LEU A 322 -9.33 0.68 -24.69
N PRO A 323 -9.78 0.60 -25.95
CA PRO A 323 -10.19 1.77 -26.72
C PRO A 323 -11.35 2.47 -26.02
N GLY A 324 -11.45 3.79 -26.20
CA GLY A 324 -12.58 4.56 -25.62
C GLY A 324 -12.44 4.94 -24.13
N VAL A 325 -11.38 4.52 -23.41
CA VAL A 325 -11.22 4.82 -21.98
C VAL A 325 -11.21 6.33 -21.67
N ARG A 326 -10.85 7.20 -22.62
CA ARG A 326 -10.92 8.66 -22.45
C ARG A 326 -12.37 9.12 -22.32
N VAL A 327 -13.27 8.58 -23.15
CA VAL A 327 -14.72 8.87 -23.11
C VAL A 327 -15.30 8.34 -21.81
N LEU A 328 -14.94 7.13 -21.41
CA LEU A 328 -15.33 6.58 -20.11
C LEU A 328 -14.95 7.51 -18.94
N ARG A 329 -13.69 8.00 -18.90
CA ARG A 329 -13.27 8.95 -17.85
C ARG A 329 -14.14 10.19 -17.80
N GLN A 330 -14.46 10.79 -18.94
CA GLN A 330 -15.32 11.98 -19.02
C GLN A 330 -16.72 11.68 -18.51
N ARG A 331 -17.27 10.51 -18.86
CA ARG A 331 -18.58 10.07 -18.39
C ARG A 331 -18.58 9.83 -16.88
N LEU A 332 -17.62 9.08 -16.35
CA LEU A 332 -17.54 8.80 -14.91
C LEU A 332 -17.36 10.06 -14.07
N CYS A 333 -16.64 11.08 -14.56
CA CYS A 333 -16.51 12.37 -13.85
C CYS A 333 -17.86 13.08 -13.64
N ARG A 334 -18.89 12.78 -14.46
CA ARG A 334 -20.22 13.39 -14.38
C ARG A 334 -21.21 12.59 -13.53
N CYS A 335 -20.92 11.32 -13.24
CA CYS A 335 -21.79 10.48 -12.42
C CYS A 335 -21.97 11.12 -11.03
N THR A 336 -23.19 11.22 -10.57
CA THR A 336 -23.52 11.80 -9.26
C THR A 336 -23.80 10.75 -8.20
N ASP A 337 -24.10 9.54 -8.63
CA ASP A 337 -24.38 8.39 -7.77
C ASP A 337 -23.75 7.09 -8.28
N TRP A 338 -23.91 6.04 -7.49
CA TRP A 338 -23.37 4.71 -7.81
C TRP A 338 -24.05 4.03 -8.97
N GLN A 339 -25.34 4.27 -9.17
CA GLN A 339 -26.12 3.64 -10.24
C GLN A 339 -25.66 4.15 -11.61
N GLU A 340 -25.46 5.46 -11.72
CA GLU A 340 -24.89 6.07 -12.93
C GLU A 340 -23.48 5.57 -13.22
N LEU A 341 -22.65 5.40 -12.17
CA LEU A 341 -21.29 4.91 -12.31
C LEU A 341 -21.29 3.45 -12.79
N GLU A 342 -22.08 2.57 -12.17
CA GLU A 342 -22.19 1.16 -12.54
C GLU A 342 -22.72 1.01 -13.97
N ALA A 343 -23.79 1.73 -14.34
CA ALA A 343 -24.34 1.71 -15.69
C ALA A 343 -23.31 2.16 -16.75
N ALA A 344 -22.54 3.22 -16.46
CA ALA A 344 -21.51 3.69 -17.38
C ALA A 344 -20.36 2.68 -17.57
N LEU A 345 -20.00 1.95 -16.51
CA LEU A 345 -18.98 0.90 -16.56
C LEU A 345 -19.48 -0.34 -17.33
N ASP A 346 -20.72 -0.76 -17.09
CA ASP A 346 -21.33 -1.91 -17.76
C ASP A 346 -21.44 -1.68 -19.26
N GLU A 347 -22.00 -0.54 -19.66
CA GLU A 347 -22.12 -0.18 -21.07
C GLU A 347 -20.76 -0.11 -21.80
N PHE A 348 -19.74 0.45 -21.10
CA PHE A 348 -18.39 0.50 -21.65
C PHE A 348 -17.81 -0.91 -21.86
N LEU A 349 -17.99 -1.81 -20.88
CA LEU A 349 -17.45 -3.18 -20.95
C LEU A 349 -18.24 -4.05 -21.93
N ASP A 350 -19.54 -3.81 -22.15
CA ASP A 350 -20.33 -4.50 -23.15
C ASP A 350 -19.93 -4.07 -24.58
N GLY A 351 -19.57 -2.80 -24.76
CA GLY A 351 -19.08 -2.28 -26.04
C GLY A 351 -17.61 -2.55 -26.32
N ALA A 352 -16.84 -2.99 -25.32
CA ALA A 352 -15.44 -3.28 -25.48
C ALA A 352 -15.24 -4.68 -26.08
N VAL A 353 -14.93 -4.74 -27.37
CA VAL A 353 -14.45 -5.97 -28.03
C VAL A 353 -13.03 -6.21 -27.50
N LEU A 354 -12.88 -7.16 -26.59
CA LEU A 354 -11.59 -7.69 -26.18
C LEU A 354 -11.15 -8.65 -27.29
N SER A 355 -10.34 -8.14 -28.23
CA SER A 355 -9.69 -8.94 -29.28
C SER A 355 -8.47 -9.67 -28.71
#